data_2dd2eb8b31a2d9247083ef88c1b7a7a2
#
_entry.id   2dd2eb8b31a2d9247083ef88c1b7a7a2
#
_cell.length_a   1.000
_cell.length_b   1.000
_cell.length_c   1.000
_cell.angle_alpha   90.00
_cell.angle_beta   90.00
_cell.angle_gamma   90.00
#
_symmetry.space_group_name_H-M   'P 1'
#
loop_
_entity.id
_entity.type
_entity.pdbx_description
1 polymer ?
#
loop_
_entity_poly.entity_id
_entity_poly.type
_entity_poly.pdbx_seq_one_letter_code
_entity_poly.pdbx_strand_id
1 'polypeptide(L)'
;MAIIPEIAPAPASGASRWRRFLTPWRSPADQPAWARPALLAMAALAAVAYVWGMAGANVEPFYGAAARSMSQSWHDFIFGAFDPAGTVTVDKLPGELWVQALSLRIFGFHIWALILPQVIEGVLTVLVLYRAVRRLAGPAAGLTAAAVLAVTPVTVLLSRGNVSDSLLILLLVLAADATCAALLTGSLRQLLIAGVWVGLAFQAKMIQAWLALPALAAAYLLAAPAARLRTRCAHVALAGLVTAVVSLSWMTAVTLVPSHGGG
;
A
#
# COMPACT_ATOMS: atom_id res chain seq x y z
N MET A 1 -44.12 36.00 28.65
CA MET A 1 -43.14 35.89 27.53
C MET A 1 -42.58 34.50 27.57
N ALA A 2 -43.15 33.59 26.77
CA ALA A 2 -42.82 32.17 26.77
C ALA A 2 -41.58 31.95 25.85
N ILE A 3 -40.50 31.40 26.41
CA ILE A 3 -39.30 31.04 25.68
C ILE A 3 -39.58 29.71 24.94
N ILE A 4 -39.71 29.79 23.62
CA ILE A 4 -39.80 28.59 22.75
C ILE A 4 -38.41 27.96 22.69
N PRO A 5 -38.21 26.69 23.08
CA PRO A 5 -36.93 26.05 22.96
C PRO A 5 -36.61 25.82 21.49
N GLU A 6 -35.44 26.26 21.07
CA GLU A 6 -34.87 26.03 19.73
C GLU A 6 -34.66 24.52 19.53
N ILE A 7 -35.46 23.95 18.62
CA ILE A 7 -35.36 22.53 18.27
C ILE A 7 -34.07 22.34 17.43
N ALA A 8 -33.08 21.69 18.02
CA ALA A 8 -31.86 21.31 17.30
C ALA A 8 -32.21 20.48 16.04
N PRO A 9 -31.57 20.74 14.89
CA PRO A 9 -31.88 20.03 13.67
C PRO A 9 -31.55 18.53 13.81
N ALA A 10 -32.50 17.68 13.41
CA ALA A 10 -32.40 16.25 13.46
C ALA A 10 -31.14 15.75 12.71
N PRO A 11 -30.47 14.68 13.18
CA PRO A 11 -29.28 14.14 12.51
C PRO A 11 -29.63 13.69 11.08
N ALA A 12 -28.82 14.11 10.12
CA ALA A 12 -29.03 13.86 8.70
C ALA A 12 -29.28 12.37 8.42
N SER A 13 -30.47 12.08 7.88
CA SER A 13 -31.00 10.76 7.56
C SER A 13 -30.07 9.98 6.62
N GLY A 14 -30.14 8.63 6.64
CA GLY A 14 -29.33 7.71 5.84
C GLY A 14 -29.26 7.99 4.33
N ALA A 15 -30.18 8.79 3.78
CA ALA A 15 -30.18 9.27 2.40
C ALA A 15 -28.89 10.05 2.00
N SER A 16 -28.18 10.65 2.97
CA SER A 16 -26.94 11.38 2.70
C SER A 16 -25.75 10.46 2.41
N ARG A 17 -25.75 9.23 2.92
CA ARG A 17 -24.68 8.25 2.69
C ARG A 17 -24.69 7.70 1.25
N TRP A 18 -25.87 7.36 0.74
CA TRP A 18 -26.02 6.82 -0.62
C TRP A 18 -25.70 7.87 -1.70
N ARG A 19 -26.01 9.15 -1.47
CA ARG A 19 -25.66 10.24 -2.39
C ARG A 19 -24.14 10.39 -2.57
N ARG A 20 -23.31 10.01 -1.59
CA ARG A 20 -21.83 10.05 -1.69
C ARG A 20 -21.28 9.00 -2.66
N PHE A 21 -21.97 7.87 -2.82
CA PHE A 21 -21.58 6.84 -3.79
C PHE A 21 -21.98 7.24 -5.22
N LEU A 22 -23.00 8.07 -5.39
CA LEU A 22 -23.49 8.51 -6.70
C LEU A 22 -22.72 9.72 -7.27
N THR A 23 -21.88 10.37 -6.49
CA THR A 23 -21.09 11.53 -6.92
C THR A 23 -19.62 11.38 -6.50
N PRO A 24 -18.89 10.37 -7.03
CA PRO A 24 -17.53 10.09 -6.61
C PRO A 24 -16.54 11.23 -6.88
N TRP A 25 -16.86 12.13 -7.80
CA TRP A 25 -16.04 13.31 -8.15
C TRP A 25 -16.21 14.49 -7.20
N ARG A 26 -17.24 14.53 -6.33
CA ARG A 26 -17.44 15.64 -5.39
C ARG A 26 -16.49 15.54 -4.22
N SER A 27 -15.81 16.63 -3.92
CA SER A 27 -14.97 16.72 -2.71
C SER A 27 -15.83 16.60 -1.44
N PRO A 28 -15.31 15.93 -0.40
CA PRO A 28 -15.89 15.99 0.95
C PRO A 28 -16.02 17.44 1.44
N ALA A 29 -16.94 17.68 2.39
CA ALA A 29 -17.21 19.02 2.90
C ALA A 29 -16.03 19.69 3.61
N ASP A 30 -15.07 18.90 4.08
CA ASP A 30 -13.83 19.34 4.71
C ASP A 30 -12.73 19.74 3.70
N GLN A 31 -13.04 19.69 2.40
CA GLN A 31 -12.10 19.98 1.32
C GLN A 31 -12.67 20.97 0.31
N PRO A 32 -11.79 21.75 -0.36
CA PRO A 32 -12.20 22.58 -1.49
C PRO A 32 -12.88 21.75 -2.59
N ALA A 33 -13.84 22.33 -3.30
CA ALA A 33 -14.60 21.63 -4.34
C ALA A 33 -13.70 21.05 -5.46
N TRP A 34 -12.56 21.69 -5.74
CA TRP A 34 -11.60 21.29 -6.76
C TRP A 34 -10.71 20.10 -6.35
N ALA A 35 -10.53 19.83 -5.05
CA ALA A 35 -9.49 18.92 -4.56
C ALA A 35 -9.67 17.48 -5.07
N ARG A 36 -10.90 16.94 -5.00
CA ARG A 36 -11.16 15.57 -5.46
C ARG A 36 -11.19 15.43 -6.98
N PRO A 37 -11.82 16.33 -7.76
CA PRO A 37 -11.70 16.31 -9.21
C PRO A 37 -10.25 16.38 -9.71
N ALA A 38 -9.43 17.25 -9.13
CA ALA A 38 -8.01 17.37 -9.47
C ALA A 38 -7.23 16.09 -9.12
N LEU A 39 -7.48 15.48 -7.95
CA LEU A 39 -6.87 14.21 -7.58
C LEU A 39 -7.25 13.09 -8.55
N LEU A 40 -8.52 12.98 -8.93
CA LEU A 40 -8.98 11.96 -9.87
C LEU A 40 -8.42 12.15 -11.26
N ALA A 41 -8.33 13.41 -11.74
CA ALA A 41 -7.67 13.73 -13.00
C ALA A 41 -6.19 13.33 -12.97
N MET A 42 -5.49 13.62 -11.89
CA MET A 42 -4.09 13.23 -11.69
C MET A 42 -3.91 11.71 -11.65
N ALA A 43 -4.78 10.99 -10.93
CA ALA A 43 -4.74 9.53 -10.89
C ALA A 43 -5.02 8.92 -12.28
N ALA A 44 -5.94 9.50 -13.05
CA ALA A 44 -6.21 9.07 -14.42
C ALA A 44 -5.01 9.33 -15.35
N LEU A 45 -4.36 10.50 -15.24
CA LEU A 45 -3.14 10.80 -16.00
C LEU A 45 -1.99 9.86 -15.63
N ALA A 46 -1.81 9.57 -14.33
CA ALA A 46 -0.83 8.58 -13.87
C ALA A 46 -1.15 7.19 -14.44
N ALA A 47 -2.41 6.76 -14.38
CA ALA A 47 -2.83 5.46 -14.94
C ALA A 47 -2.53 5.37 -16.45
N VAL A 48 -2.85 6.42 -17.22
CA VAL A 48 -2.53 6.48 -18.64
C VAL A 48 -1.01 6.41 -18.89
N ALA A 49 -0.23 7.17 -18.12
CA ALA A 49 1.24 7.18 -18.26
C ALA A 49 1.86 5.80 -17.92
N TYR A 50 1.33 5.12 -16.89
CA TYR A 50 1.85 3.83 -16.45
C TYR A 50 1.40 2.67 -17.35
N VAL A 51 0.20 2.73 -17.92
CA VAL A 51 -0.30 1.73 -18.89
C VAL A 51 0.35 1.92 -20.28
N TRP A 52 0.81 3.12 -20.61
CA TRP A 52 1.34 3.42 -21.96
C TRP A 52 2.51 2.51 -22.34
N GLY A 53 2.31 1.71 -23.39
CA GLY A 53 3.34 0.78 -23.88
C GLY A 53 3.54 -0.49 -23.02
N MET A 54 2.67 -0.75 -22.05
CA MET A 54 2.76 -1.89 -21.13
C MET A 54 2.85 -3.25 -21.85
N ALA A 55 2.14 -3.43 -22.97
CA ALA A 55 2.13 -4.69 -23.71
C ALA A 55 3.48 -5.05 -24.36
N GLY A 56 4.33 -4.05 -24.63
CA GLY A 56 5.68 -4.23 -25.18
C GLY A 56 6.77 -3.88 -24.17
N ALA A 57 6.47 -3.83 -22.88
CA ALA A 57 7.44 -3.48 -21.87
C ALA A 57 8.53 -4.55 -21.75
N ASN A 58 9.75 -4.10 -21.44
CA ASN A 58 10.84 -4.99 -21.13
C ASN A 58 10.67 -5.51 -19.70
N VAL A 59 10.41 -6.81 -19.56
CA VAL A 59 10.19 -7.46 -18.27
C VAL A 59 11.47 -8.15 -17.81
N GLU A 60 11.69 -8.21 -16.49
CA GLU A 60 12.73 -9.00 -15.89
C GLU A 60 12.40 -10.50 -16.06
N PRO A 61 13.20 -11.25 -16.86
CA PRO A 61 12.83 -12.62 -17.23
C PRO A 61 12.77 -13.57 -16.04
N PHE A 62 13.68 -13.42 -15.05
CA PHE A 62 13.74 -14.26 -13.86
C PHE A 62 12.42 -14.17 -13.06
N TYR A 63 11.99 -12.96 -12.73
CA TYR A 63 10.74 -12.76 -11.98
C TYR A 63 9.50 -13.09 -12.81
N GLY A 64 9.55 -12.88 -14.12
CA GLY A 64 8.48 -13.28 -15.03
C GLY A 64 8.29 -14.81 -15.07
N ALA A 65 9.37 -15.58 -15.11
CA ALA A 65 9.34 -17.04 -15.05
C ALA A 65 8.80 -17.53 -13.70
N ALA A 66 9.28 -16.96 -12.59
CA ALA A 66 8.81 -17.29 -11.24
C ALA A 66 7.31 -17.01 -11.07
N ALA A 67 6.84 -15.82 -11.46
CA ALA A 67 5.42 -15.49 -11.39
C ALA A 67 4.55 -16.41 -12.24
N ARG A 68 5.05 -16.85 -13.40
CA ARG A 68 4.39 -17.85 -14.25
C ARG A 68 4.27 -19.20 -13.55
N SER A 69 5.37 -19.73 -12.99
CA SER A 69 5.39 -20.98 -12.23
C SER A 69 4.40 -20.91 -11.07
N MET A 70 4.48 -19.88 -10.23
CA MET A 70 3.59 -19.64 -9.10
C MET A 70 2.12 -19.49 -9.52
N SER A 71 1.82 -19.05 -10.74
CA SER A 71 0.45 -18.93 -11.23
C SER A 71 -0.20 -20.30 -11.57
N GLN A 72 0.56 -21.36 -11.77
CA GLN A 72 0.07 -22.66 -12.20
C GLN A 72 -0.34 -23.56 -11.03
N SER A 73 0.31 -23.45 -9.87
CA SER A 73 0.10 -24.30 -8.70
C SER A 73 -0.03 -23.45 -7.42
N TRP A 74 -0.92 -23.86 -6.49
CA TRP A 74 -1.00 -23.24 -5.18
C TRP A 74 0.19 -23.58 -4.28
N HIS A 75 0.77 -24.75 -4.49
CA HIS A 75 2.01 -25.12 -3.81
C HIS A 75 3.14 -24.16 -4.22
N ASP A 76 3.38 -24.01 -5.51
CA ASP A 76 4.43 -23.12 -6.04
C ASP A 76 4.20 -21.66 -5.63
N PHE A 77 2.92 -21.25 -5.59
CA PHE A 77 2.53 -19.94 -5.10
C PHE A 77 2.94 -19.70 -3.65
N ILE A 78 2.63 -20.64 -2.75
CA ILE A 78 2.92 -20.50 -1.31
C ILE A 78 4.43 -20.58 -1.06
N PHE A 79 5.13 -21.52 -1.70
CA PHE A 79 6.55 -21.75 -1.48
C PHE A 79 7.46 -20.85 -2.31
N GLY A 80 6.92 -20.02 -3.20
CA GLY A 80 7.72 -19.12 -4.05
C GLY A 80 8.57 -19.88 -5.05
N ALA A 81 8.03 -20.94 -5.66
CA ALA A 81 8.78 -21.78 -6.59
C ALA A 81 9.12 -21.02 -7.89
N PHE A 82 10.40 -21.08 -8.26
CA PHE A 82 10.90 -20.49 -9.50
C PHE A 82 10.51 -21.33 -10.72
N ASP A 83 10.57 -22.65 -10.58
CA ASP A 83 10.32 -23.61 -11.65
C ASP A 83 9.01 -24.40 -11.40
N PRO A 84 8.35 -24.90 -12.48
CA PRO A 84 7.11 -25.65 -12.34
C PRO A 84 7.24 -27.02 -11.62
N ALA A 85 8.46 -27.50 -11.45
CA ALA A 85 8.72 -28.74 -10.68
C ALA A 85 8.88 -28.46 -9.18
N GLY A 86 8.91 -27.19 -8.77
CA GLY A 86 9.06 -26.80 -7.37
C GLY A 86 10.43 -27.12 -6.77
N THR A 87 11.46 -27.28 -7.60
CA THR A 87 12.80 -27.72 -7.17
C THR A 87 13.66 -26.56 -6.65
N VAL A 88 13.40 -25.34 -7.10
CA VAL A 88 14.14 -24.13 -6.74
C VAL A 88 13.15 -23.03 -6.32
N THR A 89 13.43 -22.37 -5.21
CA THR A 89 12.69 -21.18 -4.77
C THR A 89 13.33 -19.90 -5.32
N VAL A 90 12.57 -18.82 -5.36
CA VAL A 90 13.08 -17.50 -5.71
C VAL A 90 14.14 -17.01 -4.70
N ASP A 91 15.00 -16.11 -5.13
CA ASP A 91 16.13 -15.54 -4.38
C ASP A 91 15.74 -14.61 -3.23
N LYS A 92 14.44 -14.33 -3.05
CA LYS A 92 13.89 -13.44 -2.03
C LYS A 92 12.47 -13.85 -1.63
N LEU A 93 11.87 -13.12 -0.69
CA LEU A 93 10.50 -13.37 -0.27
C LEU A 93 9.52 -13.15 -1.43
N PRO A 94 8.49 -14.01 -1.59
CA PRO A 94 7.64 -14.03 -2.77
C PRO A 94 6.51 -12.97 -2.76
N GLY A 95 6.45 -12.08 -1.77
CA GLY A 95 5.31 -11.17 -1.56
C GLY A 95 4.91 -10.35 -2.78
N GLU A 96 5.86 -9.82 -3.53
CA GLU A 96 5.59 -9.14 -4.80
C GLU A 96 5.11 -10.11 -5.88
N LEU A 97 5.74 -11.27 -5.98
CA LEU A 97 5.41 -12.26 -6.99
C LEU A 97 4.01 -12.87 -6.79
N TRP A 98 3.51 -12.90 -5.55
CA TRP A 98 2.13 -13.32 -5.30
C TRP A 98 1.11 -12.45 -6.05
N VAL A 99 1.31 -11.14 -6.05
CA VAL A 99 0.38 -10.23 -6.73
C VAL A 99 0.43 -10.41 -8.24
N GLN A 100 1.64 -10.58 -8.79
CA GLN A 100 1.86 -10.89 -10.21
C GLN A 100 1.30 -12.25 -10.59
N ALA A 101 1.57 -13.30 -9.81
CA ALA A 101 1.07 -14.65 -10.05
C ALA A 101 -0.46 -14.73 -10.01
N LEU A 102 -1.13 -14.01 -9.08
CA LEU A 102 -2.59 -13.89 -9.05
C LEU A 102 -3.13 -13.21 -10.31
N SER A 103 -2.49 -12.14 -10.77
CA SER A 103 -2.87 -11.48 -12.02
C SER A 103 -2.75 -12.43 -13.22
N LEU A 104 -1.64 -13.16 -13.31
CA LEU A 104 -1.45 -14.17 -14.37
C LEU A 104 -2.44 -15.31 -14.29
N ARG A 105 -2.83 -15.73 -13.08
CA ARG A 105 -3.84 -16.79 -12.88
C ARG A 105 -5.22 -16.37 -13.36
N ILE A 106 -5.56 -15.09 -13.21
CA ILE A 106 -6.87 -14.53 -13.61
C ILE A 106 -6.92 -14.25 -15.13
N PHE A 107 -5.88 -13.62 -15.65
CA PHE A 107 -5.87 -13.07 -17.01
C PHE A 107 -5.05 -13.88 -18.02
N GLY A 108 -4.38 -14.96 -17.58
CA GLY A 108 -3.46 -15.73 -18.40
C GLY A 108 -2.07 -15.10 -18.51
N PHE A 109 -1.14 -15.84 -19.12
CA PHE A 109 0.23 -15.41 -19.25
C PHE A 109 0.40 -14.42 -20.40
N HIS A 110 0.30 -13.13 -20.06
CA HIS A 110 0.53 -12.01 -20.97
C HIS A 110 1.42 -10.96 -20.26
N ILE A 111 2.27 -10.26 -21.03
CA ILE A 111 3.14 -9.21 -20.47
C ILE A 111 2.32 -8.15 -19.73
N TRP A 112 1.19 -7.71 -20.30
CA TRP A 112 0.33 -6.73 -19.65
C TRP A 112 -0.26 -7.24 -18.33
N ALA A 113 -0.61 -8.53 -18.24
CA ALA A 113 -1.15 -9.11 -17.02
C ALA A 113 -0.08 -9.24 -15.92
N LEU A 114 1.17 -9.47 -16.30
CA LEU A 114 2.31 -9.49 -15.38
C LEU A 114 2.58 -8.09 -14.78
N ILE A 115 2.40 -7.03 -15.56
CA ILE A 115 2.71 -5.64 -15.16
C ILE A 115 1.49 -4.93 -14.53
N LEU A 116 0.27 -5.37 -14.79
CA LEU A 116 -0.95 -4.73 -14.31
C LEU A 116 -0.96 -4.44 -12.80
N PRO A 117 -0.49 -5.35 -11.92
CA PRO A 117 -0.39 -5.05 -10.49
C PRO A 117 0.43 -3.79 -10.20
N GLN A 118 1.61 -3.64 -10.81
CA GLN A 118 2.49 -2.50 -10.58
C GLN A 118 1.87 -1.17 -11.04
N VAL A 119 1.09 -1.20 -12.12
CA VAL A 119 0.32 -0.02 -12.55
C VAL A 119 -0.69 0.37 -11.47
N ILE A 120 -1.45 -0.60 -10.96
CA ILE A 120 -2.44 -0.37 -9.91
C ILE A 120 -1.76 0.15 -8.64
N GLU A 121 -0.66 -0.47 -8.22
CA GLU A 121 0.14 -0.07 -7.06
C GLU A 121 0.67 1.35 -7.19
N GLY A 122 1.19 1.72 -8.36
CA GLY A 122 1.66 3.08 -8.64
C GLY A 122 0.54 4.11 -8.54
N VAL A 123 -0.62 3.85 -9.13
CA VAL A 123 -1.79 4.75 -9.04
C VAL A 123 -2.30 4.85 -7.61
N LEU A 124 -2.40 3.73 -6.88
CA LEU A 124 -2.81 3.72 -5.48
C LEU A 124 -1.82 4.50 -4.62
N THR A 125 -0.52 4.41 -4.91
CA THR A 125 0.50 5.18 -4.20
C THR A 125 0.29 6.69 -4.34
N VAL A 126 -0.04 7.17 -5.53
CA VAL A 126 -0.40 8.59 -5.78
C VAL A 126 -1.59 9.01 -4.91
N LEU A 127 -2.64 8.19 -4.86
CA LEU A 127 -3.85 8.47 -4.07
C LEU A 127 -3.58 8.47 -2.56
N VAL A 128 -2.80 7.50 -2.07
CA VAL A 128 -2.47 7.37 -0.64
C VAL A 128 -1.51 8.49 -0.21
N LEU A 129 -0.53 8.86 -1.05
CA LEU A 129 0.38 9.96 -0.76
C LEU A 129 -0.37 11.29 -0.64
N TYR A 130 -1.32 11.57 -1.55
CA TYR A 130 -2.22 12.70 -1.39
C TYR A 130 -2.88 12.70 -0.02
N ARG A 131 -3.44 11.57 0.40
CA ARG A 131 -4.17 11.45 1.67
C ARG A 131 -3.25 11.69 2.86
N ALA A 132 -2.04 11.12 2.85
CA ALA A 132 -1.06 11.27 3.91
C ALA A 132 -0.62 12.73 4.09
N VAL A 133 -0.19 13.37 2.99
CA VAL A 133 0.29 14.76 3.02
C VAL A 133 -0.85 15.74 3.31
N ARG A 134 -2.04 15.51 2.74
CA ARG A 134 -3.21 16.34 3.02
C ARG A 134 -3.55 16.41 4.52
N ARG A 135 -3.40 15.31 5.25
CA ARG A 135 -3.68 15.26 6.69
C ARG A 135 -2.83 16.23 7.49
N LEU A 136 -1.59 16.47 7.07
CA LEU A 136 -0.63 17.30 7.77
C LEU A 136 -0.55 18.71 7.23
N ALA A 137 -0.65 18.88 5.91
CA ALA A 137 -0.33 20.14 5.22
C ALA A 137 -1.46 20.65 4.29
N GLY A 138 -2.63 20.01 4.32
CA GLY A 138 -3.80 20.44 3.55
C GLY A 138 -3.84 19.96 2.09
N PRO A 139 -4.97 20.24 1.39
CA PRO A 139 -5.25 19.66 0.07
C PRO A 139 -4.27 20.07 -1.04
N ALA A 140 -3.81 21.33 -1.03
CA ALA A 140 -2.88 21.83 -2.05
C ALA A 140 -1.53 21.10 -1.95
N ALA A 141 -0.94 21.02 -0.74
CA ALA A 141 0.30 20.29 -0.50
C ALA A 141 0.17 18.80 -0.87
N GLY A 142 -0.97 18.19 -0.51
CA GLY A 142 -1.27 16.81 -0.89
C GLY A 142 -1.26 16.60 -2.41
N LEU A 143 -1.90 17.50 -3.17
CA LEU A 143 -1.91 17.44 -4.63
C LEU A 143 -0.53 17.65 -5.23
N THR A 144 0.24 18.59 -4.71
CA THR A 144 1.63 18.81 -5.17
C THR A 144 2.48 17.56 -4.97
N ALA A 145 2.43 16.95 -3.78
CA ALA A 145 3.16 15.72 -3.49
C ALA A 145 2.74 14.57 -4.43
N ALA A 146 1.43 14.39 -4.65
CA ALA A 146 0.90 13.39 -5.55
C ALA A 146 1.33 13.64 -7.01
N ALA A 147 1.32 14.90 -7.47
CA ALA A 147 1.78 15.30 -8.81
C ALA A 147 3.27 15.00 -9.00
N VAL A 148 4.10 15.41 -8.06
CA VAL A 148 5.55 15.14 -8.10
C VAL A 148 5.80 13.64 -8.21
N LEU A 149 5.16 12.83 -7.37
CA LEU A 149 5.32 11.37 -7.43
C LEU A 149 4.87 10.81 -8.78
N ALA A 150 3.71 11.22 -9.27
CA ALA A 150 3.11 10.70 -10.50
C ALA A 150 3.99 10.93 -11.74
N VAL A 151 4.71 12.07 -11.79
CA VAL A 151 5.59 12.42 -12.93
C VAL A 151 7.06 12.10 -12.67
N THR A 152 7.43 11.60 -11.49
CA THR A 152 8.80 11.22 -11.19
C THR A 152 9.25 10.08 -12.11
N PRO A 153 10.31 10.23 -12.91
CA PRO A 153 10.67 9.26 -13.94
C PRO A 153 10.86 7.84 -13.40
N VAL A 154 11.49 7.70 -12.22
CA VAL A 154 11.69 6.39 -11.61
C VAL A 154 10.36 5.74 -11.20
N THR A 155 9.38 6.51 -10.72
CA THR A 155 8.05 5.98 -10.39
C THR A 155 7.34 5.46 -11.65
N VAL A 156 7.39 6.21 -12.75
CA VAL A 156 6.84 5.78 -14.04
C VAL A 156 7.52 4.50 -14.53
N LEU A 157 8.85 4.43 -14.44
CA LEU A 157 9.62 3.27 -14.88
C LEU A 157 9.28 2.02 -14.06
N LEU A 158 9.25 2.13 -12.73
CA LEU A 158 8.94 1.02 -11.82
C LEU A 158 7.51 0.52 -12.00
N SER A 159 6.55 1.42 -12.22
CA SER A 159 5.14 1.05 -12.48
C SER A 159 4.92 0.35 -13.85
N ARG A 160 5.93 0.36 -14.72
CA ARG A 160 5.91 -0.26 -16.07
C ARG A 160 6.78 -1.51 -16.17
N GLY A 161 7.33 -1.98 -15.07
CA GLY A 161 8.16 -3.19 -14.99
C GLY A 161 7.58 -4.20 -14.01
N ASN A 162 8.11 -5.41 -14.00
CA ASN A 162 7.73 -6.48 -13.06
C ASN A 162 8.70 -6.59 -11.89
N VAL A 163 9.02 -5.46 -11.27
CA VAL A 163 9.95 -5.36 -10.13
C VAL A 163 9.21 -5.04 -8.84
N SER A 164 9.77 -5.47 -7.71
CA SER A 164 9.12 -5.40 -6.39
C SER A 164 9.01 -4.00 -5.77
N ASP A 165 9.52 -2.98 -6.46
CA ASP A 165 9.59 -1.64 -5.93
C ASP A 165 8.22 -0.95 -5.83
N SER A 166 7.31 -1.20 -6.77
CA SER A 166 5.98 -0.58 -6.77
C SER A 166 5.18 -0.98 -5.55
N LEU A 167 5.12 -2.27 -5.22
CA LEU A 167 4.44 -2.77 -4.02
C LEU A 167 5.12 -2.26 -2.75
N LEU A 168 6.46 -2.30 -2.68
CA LEU A 168 7.22 -1.75 -1.56
C LEU A 168 6.83 -0.31 -1.28
N ILE A 169 6.85 0.56 -2.31
CA ILE A 169 6.55 1.99 -2.18
C ILE A 169 5.10 2.19 -1.71
N LEU A 170 4.14 1.47 -2.30
CA LEU A 170 2.74 1.54 -1.89
C LEU A 170 2.59 1.21 -0.40
N LEU A 171 3.17 0.10 0.06
CA LEU A 171 3.05 -0.36 1.44
C LEU A 171 3.75 0.60 2.42
N LEU A 172 4.90 1.17 2.06
CA LEU A 172 5.57 2.18 2.87
C LEU A 172 4.79 3.51 2.92
N VAL A 173 4.14 3.92 1.84
CA VAL A 173 3.28 5.11 1.83
C VAL A 173 2.00 4.86 2.64
N LEU A 174 1.44 3.65 2.64
CA LEU A 174 0.35 3.24 3.54
C LEU A 174 0.78 3.28 5.00
N ALA A 175 2.00 2.83 5.31
CA ALA A 175 2.57 2.92 6.66
C ALA A 175 2.74 4.38 7.10
N ALA A 176 3.23 5.24 6.21
CA ALA A 176 3.36 6.68 6.47
C ALA A 176 1.98 7.34 6.70
N ASP A 177 0.96 7.03 5.89
CA ASP A 177 -0.41 7.54 6.09
C ASP A 177 -1.00 7.11 7.44
N ALA A 178 -0.82 5.84 7.83
CA ALA A 178 -1.27 5.34 9.12
C ALA A 178 -0.50 6.01 10.27
N THR A 179 0.82 6.24 10.10
CA THR A 179 1.63 6.99 11.07
C THR A 179 1.16 8.44 11.18
N CYS A 180 0.88 9.13 10.07
CA CYS A 180 0.29 10.47 10.09
C CYS A 180 -1.05 10.50 10.85
N ALA A 181 -1.90 9.50 10.66
CA ALA A 181 -3.14 9.38 11.42
C ALA A 181 -2.88 9.14 12.92
N ALA A 182 -1.88 8.32 13.27
CA ALA A 182 -1.46 8.11 14.66
C ALA A 182 -0.90 9.38 15.29
N LEU A 183 -0.13 10.18 14.55
CA LEU A 183 0.40 11.48 15.02
C LEU A 183 -0.70 12.47 15.36
N LEU A 184 -1.79 12.50 14.60
CA LEU A 184 -2.89 13.43 14.82
C LEU A 184 -3.81 13.01 15.97
N THR A 185 -3.93 11.70 16.23
CA THR A 185 -4.92 11.15 17.16
C THR A 185 -4.34 10.52 18.42
N GLY A 186 -3.04 10.27 18.47
CA GLY A 186 -2.38 9.49 19.51
C GLY A 186 -2.76 8.00 19.50
N SER A 187 -3.40 7.51 18.42
CA SER A 187 -3.99 6.18 18.35
C SER A 187 -2.96 5.07 18.18
N LEU A 188 -2.86 4.18 19.17
CA LEU A 188 -2.07 2.94 19.06
C LEU A 188 -2.53 2.09 17.87
N ARG A 189 -3.84 1.96 17.63
CA ARG A 189 -4.37 1.17 16.52
C ARG A 189 -3.78 1.60 15.18
N GLN A 190 -3.68 2.91 14.91
CA GLN A 190 -3.11 3.42 13.67
C GLN A 190 -1.62 3.09 13.56
N LEU A 191 -0.89 3.16 14.66
CA LEU A 191 0.52 2.80 14.68
C LEU A 191 0.75 1.30 14.46
N LEU A 192 -0.11 0.43 15.02
CA LEU A 192 -0.08 -1.01 14.75
C LEU A 192 -0.37 -1.32 13.27
N ILE A 193 -1.34 -0.61 12.66
CA ILE A 193 -1.61 -0.70 11.22
C ILE A 193 -0.38 -0.29 10.41
N ALA A 194 0.33 0.77 10.81
CA ALA A 194 1.60 1.13 10.17
C ALA A 194 2.62 -0.01 10.27
N GLY A 195 2.73 -0.65 11.44
CA GLY A 195 3.58 -1.83 11.63
C GLY A 195 3.23 -3.00 10.71
N VAL A 196 1.94 -3.27 10.51
CA VAL A 196 1.48 -4.29 9.55
C VAL A 196 1.92 -3.95 8.13
N TRP A 197 1.75 -2.69 7.69
CA TRP A 197 2.17 -2.27 6.35
C TRP A 197 3.67 -2.39 6.13
N VAL A 198 4.50 -2.01 7.12
CA VAL A 198 5.96 -2.21 7.03
C VAL A 198 6.32 -3.70 7.01
N GLY A 199 5.63 -4.53 7.80
CA GLY A 199 5.82 -5.98 7.77
C GLY A 199 5.48 -6.61 6.41
N LEU A 200 4.39 -6.18 5.77
CA LEU A 200 4.03 -6.60 4.42
C LEU A 200 5.02 -6.05 3.38
N ALA A 201 5.52 -4.83 3.55
CA ALA A 201 6.57 -4.28 2.70
C ALA A 201 7.87 -5.12 2.78
N PHE A 202 8.17 -5.69 3.96
CA PHE A 202 9.27 -6.64 4.09
C PHE A 202 9.05 -7.90 3.26
N GLN A 203 7.83 -8.42 3.18
CA GLN A 203 7.50 -9.55 2.29
C GLN A 203 7.73 -9.22 0.81
N ALA A 204 7.57 -7.95 0.41
CA ALA A 204 7.84 -7.51 -0.96
C ALA A 204 9.34 -7.34 -1.25
N LYS A 205 10.11 -6.73 -0.33
CA LYS A 205 11.53 -6.40 -0.59
C LYS A 205 12.43 -6.45 0.66
N MET A 206 12.16 -7.38 1.56
CA MET A 206 13.01 -7.73 2.71
C MET A 206 13.46 -6.50 3.53
N ILE A 207 14.73 -6.46 3.93
CA ILE A 207 15.31 -5.47 4.85
C ILE A 207 15.18 -4.02 4.36
N GLN A 208 15.02 -3.81 3.05
CA GLN A 208 14.84 -2.46 2.48
C GLN A 208 13.59 -1.77 3.07
N ALA A 209 12.54 -2.53 3.39
CA ALA A 209 11.34 -1.98 4.03
C ALA A 209 11.61 -1.41 5.43
N TRP A 210 12.55 -2.00 6.17
CA TRP A 210 12.88 -1.59 7.53
C TRP A 210 13.65 -0.28 7.61
N LEU A 211 14.23 0.18 6.50
CA LEU A 211 14.90 1.50 6.44
C LEU A 211 13.94 2.66 6.78
N ALA A 212 12.64 2.46 6.63
CA ALA A 212 11.64 3.47 7.02
C ALA A 212 11.36 3.49 8.54
N LEU A 213 11.62 2.40 9.27
CA LEU A 213 11.25 2.28 10.69
C LEU A 213 11.83 3.37 11.59
N PRO A 214 13.13 3.73 11.51
CA PRO A 214 13.69 4.77 12.35
C PRO A 214 12.96 6.11 12.18
N ALA A 215 12.64 6.48 10.93
CA ALA A 215 11.95 7.74 10.63
C ALA A 215 10.51 7.74 11.16
N LEU A 216 9.76 6.65 10.95
CA LEU A 216 8.38 6.51 11.44
C LEU A 216 8.32 6.50 12.97
N ALA A 217 9.24 5.78 13.63
CA ALA A 217 9.35 5.72 15.07
C ALA A 217 9.72 7.09 15.66
N ALA A 218 10.73 7.77 15.11
CA ALA A 218 11.14 9.09 15.54
C ALA A 218 10.01 10.11 15.40
N ALA A 219 9.29 10.11 14.27
CA ALA A 219 8.15 10.99 14.06
C ALA A 219 7.10 10.80 15.17
N TYR A 220 6.75 9.55 15.51
CA TYR A 220 5.77 9.26 16.56
C TYR A 220 6.28 9.64 17.95
N LEU A 221 7.53 9.32 18.29
CA LEU A 221 8.12 9.65 19.59
C LEU A 221 8.19 11.15 19.83
N LEU A 222 8.49 11.93 18.78
CA LEU A 222 8.67 13.38 18.89
C LEU A 222 7.34 14.15 18.84
N ALA A 223 6.41 13.77 17.95
CA ALA A 223 5.26 14.58 17.59
C ALA A 223 3.89 14.04 18.03
N ALA A 224 3.79 12.81 18.59
CA ALA A 224 2.50 12.28 19.03
C ALA A 224 1.90 13.11 20.19
N PRO A 225 0.56 13.36 20.19
CA PRO A 225 -0.05 14.21 21.21
C PRO A 225 -0.02 13.57 22.60
N ALA A 226 0.19 14.41 23.60
CA ALA A 226 -0.06 14.30 25.05
C ALA A 226 0.22 13.00 25.84
N ALA A 227 0.69 11.91 25.24
CA ALA A 227 1.06 10.71 25.99
C ALA A 227 2.44 10.90 26.67
N ARG A 228 2.60 10.30 27.86
CA ARG A 228 3.91 10.22 28.51
C ARG A 228 4.90 9.51 27.59
N LEU A 229 6.16 9.89 27.62
CA LEU A 229 7.20 9.28 26.79
C LEU A 229 7.24 7.74 26.92
N ARG A 230 7.08 7.24 28.15
CA ARG A 230 6.97 5.78 28.36
C ARG A 230 5.86 5.12 27.55
N THR A 231 4.69 5.76 27.46
CA THR A 231 3.57 5.25 26.66
C THR A 231 3.90 5.28 25.17
N ARG A 232 4.54 6.36 24.68
CA ARG A 232 4.96 6.42 23.26
C ARG A 232 5.99 5.34 22.93
N CYS A 233 6.96 5.12 23.83
CA CYS A 233 7.94 4.03 23.69
C CYS A 233 7.26 2.65 23.67
N ALA A 234 6.29 2.41 24.56
CA ALA A 234 5.53 1.15 24.56
C ALA A 234 4.73 0.95 23.27
N HIS A 235 4.10 2.01 22.75
CA HIS A 235 3.39 1.97 21.45
C HIS A 235 4.34 1.62 20.29
N VAL A 236 5.51 2.27 20.23
CA VAL A 236 6.52 2.00 19.20
C VAL A 236 7.08 0.58 19.32
N ALA A 237 7.36 0.12 20.54
CA ALA A 237 7.83 -1.26 20.77
C ALA A 237 6.79 -2.30 20.31
N LEU A 238 5.50 -2.07 20.61
CA LEU A 238 4.43 -2.95 20.18
C LEU A 238 4.23 -2.94 18.66
N ALA A 239 4.32 -1.77 18.02
CA ALA A 239 4.29 -1.67 16.57
C ALA A 239 5.49 -2.36 15.92
N GLY A 240 6.68 -2.23 16.51
CA GLY A 240 7.88 -2.95 16.09
C GLY A 240 7.72 -4.47 16.20
N LEU A 241 7.11 -4.96 17.29
CA LEU A 241 6.78 -6.38 17.43
C LEU A 241 5.82 -6.86 16.34
N VAL A 242 4.75 -6.10 16.06
CA VAL A 242 3.81 -6.42 14.96
C VAL A 242 4.56 -6.45 13.63
N THR A 243 5.42 -5.47 13.37
CA THR A 243 6.25 -5.46 12.17
C THR A 243 7.11 -6.72 12.05
N ALA A 244 7.80 -7.12 13.12
CA ALA A 244 8.64 -8.32 13.13
C ALA A 244 7.81 -9.59 12.89
N VAL A 245 6.66 -9.74 13.56
CA VAL A 245 5.77 -10.90 13.39
C VAL A 245 5.28 -11.00 11.94
N VAL A 246 4.81 -9.91 11.34
CA VAL A 246 4.35 -9.90 9.94
C VAL A 246 5.51 -10.13 8.98
N SER A 247 6.67 -9.52 9.21
CA SER A 247 7.87 -9.69 8.38
C SER A 247 8.34 -11.14 8.32
N LEU A 248 8.32 -11.84 9.46
CA LEU A 248 8.84 -13.20 9.57
C LEU A 248 7.78 -14.28 9.34
N SER A 249 6.51 -13.90 9.17
CA SER A 249 5.38 -14.83 9.11
C SER A 249 5.51 -15.89 8.03
N TRP A 250 5.88 -15.50 6.81
CA TRP A 250 6.04 -16.45 5.70
C TRP A 250 7.23 -17.38 5.91
N MET A 251 8.38 -16.85 6.31
CA MET A 251 9.57 -17.66 6.59
C MET A 251 9.28 -18.72 7.66
N THR A 252 8.59 -18.31 8.74
CA THR A 252 8.17 -19.24 9.80
C THR A 252 7.17 -20.27 9.28
N ALA A 253 6.17 -19.84 8.51
CA ALA A 253 5.17 -20.75 7.95
C ALA A 253 5.79 -21.82 7.06
N VAL A 254 6.69 -21.44 6.15
CA VAL A 254 7.36 -22.38 5.23
C VAL A 254 8.27 -23.36 5.96
N THR A 255 8.97 -22.94 7.02
CA THR A 255 9.82 -23.84 7.80
C THR A 255 9.04 -24.84 8.66
N LEU A 256 7.80 -24.50 9.05
CA LEU A 256 6.93 -25.38 9.85
C LEU A 256 6.11 -26.36 9.02
N VAL A 257 5.91 -26.09 7.73
CA VAL A 257 5.23 -27.05 6.82
C VAL A 257 6.27 -28.07 6.37
N PRO A 258 6.10 -29.37 6.68
CA PRO A 258 7.02 -30.40 6.19
C PRO A 258 7.02 -30.32 4.66
N SER A 259 8.18 -30.11 4.06
CA SER A 259 8.37 -30.37 2.64
C SER A 259 8.08 -31.86 2.48
N HIS A 260 6.95 -32.21 1.90
CA HIS A 260 6.73 -33.58 1.44
C HIS A 260 7.78 -33.78 0.36
N GLY A 261 8.88 -34.39 0.79
CA GLY A 261 9.99 -34.71 -0.07
C GLY A 261 9.45 -35.44 -1.26
N GLY A 262 9.61 -34.82 -2.42
CA GLY A 262 9.59 -35.58 -3.65
C GLY A 262 10.67 -36.65 -3.51
N GLY A 263 10.26 -37.89 -3.45
CA GLY A 263 11.13 -39.03 -3.62
C GLY A 263 11.69 -39.05 -5.02
#